data_0cad0a15f995ca1a6c610787390fa171
#
_entry.id   0cad0a15f995ca1a6c610787390fa171
#
_cell.length_a   1.000
_cell.length_b   1.000
_cell.length_c   1.000
_cell.angle_alpha   90.00
_cell.angle_beta   90.00
_cell.angle_gamma   90.00
#
_symmetry.space_group_name_H-M   'P 1'
#
loop_
_entity.id
_entity.type
_entity.pdbx_description
1 polymer ?
#
loop_
_entity_poly.entity_id
_entity_poly.type
_entity_poly.pdbx_seq_one_letter_code
_entity_poly.pdbx_strand_id
1 'polypeptide(L)'
;MSKQIDKTNILNYLKEHYSEFKNKYNVEKIGLFGSYARDEATENSDIDILYELDTKKFYERNEGFKSFLRIKEIKEELQNIFKRDIDLCAKSGLSNTGEKYILGNTVYV
;
A
#
# COMPACT_ATOMS: atom_id res chain seq x y z
N MET A 1 9.02 -1.04 25.49
CA MET A 1 8.16 0.05 25.04
C MET A 1 7.58 -0.28 23.68
N SER A 2 6.29 -0.20 23.57
CA SER A 2 5.65 -0.38 22.27
C SER A 2 5.92 0.86 21.41
N LYS A 3 6.46 0.65 20.23
CA LYS A 3 6.61 1.74 19.27
C LYS A 3 5.23 2.14 18.78
N GLN A 4 4.90 3.40 18.89
CA GLN A 4 3.73 3.93 18.21
C GLN A 4 4.01 3.95 16.73
N ILE A 5 3.06 3.42 15.97
CA ILE A 5 3.12 3.48 14.52
C ILE A 5 2.57 4.83 14.09
N ASP A 6 3.31 5.56 13.29
CA ASP A 6 2.92 6.86 12.77
C ASP A 6 3.22 6.97 11.28
N LYS A 7 2.83 8.10 10.71
CA LYS A 7 3.06 8.41 9.30
C LYS A 7 4.52 8.22 8.88
N THR A 8 5.44 8.73 9.69
CA THR A 8 6.88 8.67 9.40
C THR A 8 7.39 7.23 9.35
N ASN A 9 7.02 6.41 10.34
CA ASN A 9 7.41 5.00 10.38
C ASN A 9 6.91 4.24 9.16
N ILE A 10 5.66 4.47 8.78
CA ILE A 10 5.05 3.78 7.64
C ILE A 10 5.73 4.19 6.34
N LEU A 11 5.90 5.49 6.13
CA LEU A 11 6.54 6.00 4.91
C LEU A 11 7.99 5.54 4.79
N ASN A 12 8.73 5.54 5.89
CA ASN A 12 10.11 5.05 5.89
C ASN A 12 10.19 3.58 5.52
N TYR A 13 9.29 2.75 6.07
CA TYR A 13 9.25 1.34 5.72
C TYR A 13 8.96 1.13 4.23
N LEU A 14 7.94 1.81 3.72
CA LEU A 14 7.57 1.71 2.30
C LEU A 14 8.72 2.16 1.40
N LYS A 15 9.40 3.23 1.78
CA LYS A 15 10.54 3.76 1.02
C LYS A 15 11.72 2.79 1.01
N GLU A 16 12.05 2.23 2.16
CA GLU A 16 13.15 1.27 2.27
C GLU A 16 12.90 -0.01 1.48
N HIS A 17 11.65 -0.45 1.41
CA HIS A 17 11.27 -1.68 0.72
C HIS A 17 10.69 -1.47 -0.68
N TYR A 18 10.72 -0.25 -1.18
CA TYR A 18 10.18 0.08 -2.50
C TYR A 18 10.80 -0.77 -3.61
N SER A 19 12.11 -0.96 -3.58
CA SER A 19 12.81 -1.77 -4.58
C SER A 19 12.32 -3.22 -4.58
N GLU A 20 12.05 -3.77 -3.39
CA GLU A 20 11.52 -5.12 -3.24
C GLU A 20 10.11 -5.22 -3.83
N PHE A 21 9.24 -4.26 -3.51
CA PHE A 21 7.89 -4.23 -4.07
C PHE A 21 7.91 -4.12 -5.59
N LYS A 22 8.79 -3.28 -6.11
CA LYS A 22 8.94 -3.10 -7.55
C LYS A 22 9.44 -4.37 -8.24
N ASN A 23 10.47 -4.99 -7.69
CA ASN A 23 11.12 -6.13 -8.33
C ASN A 23 10.37 -7.44 -8.11
N LYS A 24 9.82 -7.66 -6.94
CA LYS A 24 9.13 -8.90 -6.58
C LYS A 24 7.66 -8.91 -7.01
N TYR A 25 6.98 -7.78 -6.87
CA TYR A 25 5.54 -7.69 -7.10
C TYR A 25 5.15 -6.79 -8.27
N ASN A 26 6.12 -6.18 -8.94
CA ASN A 26 5.89 -5.24 -10.06
C ASN A 26 5.03 -4.04 -9.67
N VAL A 27 5.21 -3.55 -8.46
CA VAL A 27 4.56 -2.34 -7.98
C VAL A 27 5.29 -1.13 -8.56
N GLU A 28 4.58 -0.31 -9.33
CA GLU A 28 5.15 0.90 -9.93
C GLU A 28 5.15 2.05 -8.96
N LYS A 29 4.04 2.24 -8.24
CA LYS A 29 3.90 3.29 -7.23
C LYS A 29 3.23 2.73 -5.99
N ILE A 30 3.65 3.23 -4.83
CA ILE A 30 3.02 2.89 -3.57
C ILE A 30 3.01 4.13 -2.67
N GLY A 31 1.94 4.32 -1.92
CA GLY A 31 1.79 5.48 -1.07
C GLY A 31 0.84 5.24 0.09
N LEU A 32 0.81 6.19 1.00
CA LEU A 32 -0.03 6.18 2.18
C LEU A 32 -1.13 7.22 2.03
N PHE A 33 -2.37 6.83 2.33
CA PHE A 33 -3.49 7.77 2.37
C PHE A 33 -4.31 7.56 3.64
N GLY A 34 -5.44 8.24 3.75
CA GLY A 34 -6.33 8.08 4.88
C GLY A 34 -5.83 8.72 6.17
N SER A 35 -6.27 8.20 7.31
CA SER A 35 -6.04 8.82 8.62
C SER A 35 -4.56 8.92 8.99
N TYR A 36 -3.76 7.90 8.71
CA TYR A 36 -2.32 7.96 8.99
C TYR A 36 -1.63 9.03 8.15
N ALA A 37 -2.02 9.19 6.90
CA ALA A 37 -1.43 10.23 6.03
C ALA A 37 -1.76 11.64 6.51
N ARG A 38 -2.90 11.81 7.16
CA ARG A 38 -3.35 13.10 7.70
C ARG A 38 -2.93 13.34 9.15
N ASP A 39 -2.17 12.43 9.74
CA ASP A 39 -1.80 12.47 11.17
C ASP A 39 -3.02 12.49 12.11
N GLU A 40 -4.10 11.83 11.70
CA GLU A 40 -5.34 11.75 12.46
C GLU A 40 -5.63 10.33 12.96
N ALA A 41 -4.70 9.40 12.77
CA ALA A 41 -4.90 8.00 13.14
C ALA A 41 -4.91 7.78 14.65
N THR A 42 -5.73 6.81 15.07
CA THR A 42 -5.78 6.33 16.45
C THR A 42 -5.25 4.89 16.48
N GLU A 43 -5.20 4.29 17.67
CA GLU A 43 -4.77 2.90 17.85
C GLU A 43 -5.65 1.90 17.08
N ASN A 44 -6.89 2.28 16.79
CA ASN A 44 -7.85 1.43 16.10
C ASN A 44 -7.96 1.72 14.60
N SER A 45 -7.15 2.65 14.09
CA SER A 45 -7.19 3.02 12.67
C SER A 45 -6.47 1.97 11.82
N ASP A 46 -7.07 1.68 10.66
CA ASP A 46 -6.42 0.86 9.64
C ASP A 46 -5.37 1.70 8.93
N ILE A 47 -4.35 1.03 8.39
CA ILE A 47 -3.35 1.68 7.55
C ILE A 47 -3.83 1.58 6.11
N ASP A 48 -4.07 2.71 5.47
CA ASP A 48 -4.60 2.79 4.11
C ASP A 48 -3.45 2.99 3.12
N ILE A 49 -3.21 2.00 2.28
CA ILE A 49 -2.11 2.02 1.32
C ILE A 49 -2.66 1.93 -0.10
N LEU A 50 -2.21 2.85 -0.94
CA LEU A 50 -2.55 2.88 -2.36
C LEU A 50 -1.37 2.35 -3.16
N TYR A 51 -1.63 1.48 -4.12
CA TYR A 51 -0.58 0.97 -5.00
C TYR A 51 -1.02 1.04 -6.46
N GLU A 52 -0.03 1.13 -7.33
CA GLU A 52 -0.21 1.08 -8.77
C GLU A 52 0.77 0.06 -9.33
N LEU A 53 0.26 -0.92 -10.06
CA LEU A 53 1.08 -1.97 -10.65
C LEU A 53 1.53 -1.59 -12.06
N ASP A 54 2.73 -2.05 -12.42
CA ASP A 54 3.10 -2.14 -13.84
C ASP A 54 2.32 -3.33 -14.39
N THR A 55 1.13 -3.07 -14.90
CA THR A 55 0.19 -4.12 -15.28
C THR A 55 0.75 -5.07 -16.32
N LYS A 56 1.51 -4.57 -17.27
CA LYS A 56 2.11 -5.40 -18.30
C LYS A 56 3.07 -6.42 -17.70
N LYS A 57 4.03 -5.98 -16.90
CA LYS A 57 5.00 -6.87 -16.25
C LYS A 57 4.34 -7.80 -15.25
N PHE A 58 3.35 -7.29 -14.52
CA PHE A 58 2.65 -8.06 -13.51
C PHE A 58 1.92 -9.25 -14.12
N TYR A 59 1.15 -9.02 -15.18
CA TYR A 59 0.41 -10.09 -15.84
C TYR A 59 1.32 -11.05 -16.60
N GLU A 60 2.40 -10.58 -17.18
CA GLU A 60 3.38 -11.45 -17.85
C GLU A 60 4.02 -12.45 -16.89
N ARG A 61 4.28 -12.04 -15.63
CA ARG A 61 4.95 -12.88 -14.65
C ARG A 61 4.02 -13.77 -13.84
N ASN A 62 2.82 -13.29 -13.55
CA ASN A 62 1.97 -13.91 -12.54
C ASN A 62 0.71 -14.60 -13.08
N GLU A 63 0.42 -14.46 -14.35
CA GLU A 63 -0.68 -15.14 -15.04
C GLU A 63 -1.99 -15.31 -14.23
N GLY A 64 -2.90 -14.35 -14.37
CA GLY A 64 -4.27 -14.50 -13.87
C GLY A 64 -4.38 -14.73 -12.35
N PHE A 65 -4.73 -15.94 -11.94
CA PHE A 65 -5.02 -16.27 -10.56
C PHE A 65 -3.83 -16.03 -9.61
N LYS A 66 -2.60 -16.29 -10.08
CA LYS A 66 -1.40 -16.08 -9.28
C LYS A 66 -1.18 -14.61 -8.94
N SER A 67 -1.61 -13.69 -9.79
CA SER A 67 -1.47 -12.27 -9.53
C SER A 67 -2.26 -11.83 -8.29
N PHE A 68 -3.44 -12.41 -8.09
CA PHE A 68 -4.26 -12.16 -6.92
C PHE A 68 -3.55 -12.58 -5.63
N LEU A 69 -2.87 -13.75 -5.67
CA LEU A 69 -2.14 -14.26 -4.51
C LEU A 69 -0.96 -13.36 -4.14
N ARG A 70 -0.30 -12.74 -5.12
CA ARG A 70 0.81 -11.83 -4.87
C ARG A 70 0.37 -10.58 -4.11
N ILE A 71 -0.77 -10.02 -4.47
CA ILE A 71 -1.32 -8.86 -3.77
C ILE A 71 -1.67 -9.23 -2.32
N LYS A 72 -2.24 -10.41 -2.12
CA LYS A 72 -2.54 -10.90 -0.78
C LYS A 72 -1.28 -11.06 0.07
N GLU A 73 -0.18 -11.54 -0.52
CA GLU A 73 1.12 -11.65 0.17
C GLU A 73 1.62 -10.29 0.66
N ILE A 74 1.52 -9.25 -0.16
CA ILE A 74 1.91 -7.89 0.23
C ILE A 74 1.11 -7.44 1.45
N LYS A 75 -0.20 -7.63 1.41
CA LYS A 75 -1.08 -7.25 2.51
C LYS A 75 -0.70 -7.96 3.81
N GLU A 76 -0.51 -9.27 3.75
CA GLU A 76 -0.15 -10.07 4.92
C GLU A 76 1.21 -9.67 5.49
N GLU A 77 2.20 -9.40 4.64
CA GLU A 77 3.51 -8.94 5.06
C GLU A 77 3.41 -7.62 5.83
N LEU A 78 2.68 -6.66 5.30
CA LEU A 78 2.49 -5.36 5.95
C LEU A 78 1.72 -5.47 7.26
N GLN A 79 0.70 -6.34 7.32
CA GLN A 79 -0.04 -6.58 8.56
C GLN A 79 0.86 -7.17 9.64
N ASN A 80 1.76 -8.08 9.27
CA ASN A 80 2.71 -8.68 10.21
C ASN A 80 3.73 -7.66 10.73
N ILE A 81 4.21 -6.77 9.86
CA ILE A 81 5.21 -5.77 10.21
C ILE A 81 4.61 -4.70 11.13
N PHE A 82 3.46 -4.15 10.78
CA PHE A 82 2.88 -3.03 11.51
C PHE A 82 1.94 -3.44 12.65
N LYS A 83 1.52 -4.70 12.67
CA LYS A 83 0.55 -5.21 13.66
C LYS A 83 -0.75 -4.40 13.66
N ARG A 84 -1.19 -4.00 12.47
CA ARG A 84 -2.42 -3.26 12.21
C ARG A 84 -3.08 -3.83 10.97
N ASP A 85 -4.38 -3.64 10.86
CA ASP A 85 -5.09 -3.99 9.63
C ASP A 85 -4.64 -3.06 8.51
N ILE A 86 -4.42 -3.64 7.35
CA ILE A 86 -4.00 -2.93 6.16
C ILE A 86 -5.15 -2.91 5.15
N ASP A 87 -5.53 -1.72 4.72
CA ASP A 87 -6.47 -1.54 3.62
C ASP A 87 -5.64 -1.22 2.36
N LEU A 88 -5.52 -2.20 1.50
CA LEU A 88 -4.66 -2.11 0.31
C LEU A 88 -5.53 -1.85 -0.92
N CYS A 89 -5.45 -0.64 -1.44
CA CYS A 89 -6.27 -0.19 -2.56
C CYS A 89 -5.44 -0.09 -3.84
N ALA A 90 -5.95 -0.70 -4.91
CA ALA A 90 -5.36 -0.54 -6.24
C ALA A 90 -5.90 0.74 -6.90
N LYS A 91 -5.01 1.54 -7.46
CA LYS A 91 -5.40 2.75 -8.19
C LYS A 91 -6.42 2.42 -9.30
N SER A 92 -6.20 1.33 -10.02
CA SER A 92 -7.08 0.91 -11.11
C SER A 92 -8.50 0.54 -10.68
N GLY A 93 -8.71 0.26 -9.39
CA GLY A 93 -10.02 -0.09 -8.84
C GLY A 93 -10.82 1.10 -8.33
N LEU A 94 -10.29 2.32 -8.43
CA LEU A 94 -10.96 3.51 -7.91
C LEU A 94 -11.98 4.07 -8.91
N SER A 95 -13.12 4.52 -8.39
CA SER A 95 -14.08 5.32 -9.18
C SER A 95 -13.49 6.71 -9.44
N ASN A 96 -14.04 7.45 -10.42
CA ASN A 96 -13.59 8.80 -10.72
C ASN A 96 -13.60 9.73 -9.50
N THR A 97 -14.64 9.65 -8.69
CA THR A 97 -14.77 10.46 -7.47
C THR A 97 -13.75 10.01 -6.42
N GLY A 98 -13.66 8.69 -6.20
CA GLY A 98 -12.69 8.12 -5.27
C GLY A 98 -11.26 8.41 -5.69
N GLU A 99 -10.97 8.36 -6.98
CA GLU A 99 -9.65 8.67 -7.51
C GLU A 99 -9.23 10.09 -7.17
N LYS A 100 -10.08 11.07 -7.42
CA LYS A 100 -9.78 12.47 -7.10
C LYS A 100 -9.49 12.67 -5.61
N TYR A 101 -10.33 12.09 -4.76
CA TYR A 101 -10.19 12.24 -3.31
C TYR A 101 -8.93 11.54 -2.79
N ILE A 102 -8.76 10.27 -3.14
CA ILE A 102 -7.66 9.45 -2.63
C ILE A 102 -6.32 9.92 -3.17
N LEU A 103 -6.20 10.16 -4.48
CA LEU A 103 -4.95 10.59 -5.08
C LEU A 103 -4.51 11.97 -4.57
N GLY A 104 -5.46 12.88 -4.33
CA GLY A 104 -5.17 14.20 -3.78
C GLY A 104 -4.65 14.18 -2.36
N ASN A 105 -4.88 13.08 -1.62
CA ASN A 105 -4.49 12.92 -0.21
C ASN A 105 -3.44 11.84 -0.01
N THR A 106 -2.89 11.28 -1.08
CA THR A 106 -1.90 10.20 -0.99
C THR A 106 -0.49 10.75 -0.96
N VAL A 107 0.33 10.25 -0.03
CA VAL A 107 1.75 10.55 0.05
C VAL A 107 2.51 9.37 -0.54
N TYR A 108 3.07 9.55 -1.72
CA TYR A 108 3.86 8.51 -2.40
C TYR A 108 5.30 8.49 -1.87
N VAL A 109 5.88 7.30 -1.90
CA VAL A 109 7.31 7.14 -1.60
C VAL A 109 8.15 6.99 -2.85
#